data_8ce6c7ecb4ebf580f85a72ee8f64095c
#
_entry.id   8ce6c7ecb4ebf580f85a72ee8f64095c
#
_cell.length_a   1.000
_cell.length_b   1.000
_cell.length_c   1.000
_cell.angle_alpha   90.00
_cell.angle_beta   90.00
_cell.angle_gamma   90.00
#
_symmetry.space_group_name_H-M   'P 1'
#
loop_
_entity.id
_entity.type
_entity.pdbx_description
1 polymer ?
#
loop_
_entity_poly.entity_id
_entity_poly.type
_entity_poly.pdbx_seq_one_letter_code
_entity_poly.pdbx_strand_id
1 'polypeptide(L)'
;NTIGSAADRARYREALVNYLSQRRDQLDEDSQRRLETNPLRILDSKNPDTQSVLDEAPLLQDYIDADAQADFDQLLDYLGTLDIPYAVNPRLVRGLDYYNKTVFEWTTGHLGAQSTVCGGGRYDTLVETFGGKVTPAAGFAVGLERLTLLMQALDITVSTPADLYLSLIHI
;
A
#
# COMPACT_ATOMS: atom_id res chain seq x y z
N ASN A 1 7.19 1.61 1.07
CA ASN A 1 7.83 0.94 -0.07
C ASN A 1 7.84 1.81 -1.31
N THR A 2 8.73 1.51 -2.24
CA THR A 2 8.62 1.97 -3.64
C THR A 2 8.27 0.79 -4.54
N ILE A 3 7.35 1.03 -5.48
CA ILE A 3 6.97 0.04 -6.50
C ILE A 3 7.52 0.40 -7.89
N GLY A 4 8.40 1.39 -7.94
CA GLY A 4 9.08 1.81 -9.15
C GLY A 4 8.17 2.34 -10.26
N SER A 5 8.72 2.40 -11.46
CA SER A 5 8.03 2.74 -12.70
C SER A 5 7.18 1.56 -13.22
N ALA A 6 6.39 1.80 -14.26
CA ALA A 6 5.67 0.73 -14.94
C ALA A 6 6.62 -0.30 -15.59
N ALA A 7 7.78 0.17 -16.08
CA ALA A 7 8.80 -0.69 -16.67
C ALA A 7 9.47 -1.59 -15.60
N ASP A 8 9.75 -1.04 -14.42
CA ASP A 8 10.30 -1.79 -13.28
C ASP A 8 9.35 -2.90 -12.86
N ARG A 9 8.08 -2.56 -12.69
CA ARG A 9 7.05 -3.55 -12.35
C ARG A 9 6.87 -4.63 -13.42
N ALA A 10 7.04 -4.30 -14.69
CA ALA A 10 6.96 -5.29 -15.77
C ALA A 10 8.11 -6.31 -15.68
N ARG A 11 9.35 -5.82 -15.48
CA ARG A 11 10.53 -6.69 -15.28
C ARG A 11 10.39 -7.57 -14.04
N TYR A 12 9.98 -6.97 -12.94
CA TYR A 12 9.76 -7.71 -11.70
C TYR A 12 8.63 -8.73 -11.82
N ARG A 13 7.51 -8.37 -12.47
CA ARG A 13 6.38 -9.27 -12.71
C ARG A 13 6.82 -10.53 -13.46
N GLU A 14 7.65 -10.39 -14.48
CA GLU A 14 8.19 -11.52 -15.23
C GLU A 14 9.01 -12.45 -14.33
N ALA A 15 9.94 -11.91 -13.55
CA ALA A 15 10.74 -12.66 -12.61
C ALA A 15 9.89 -13.37 -11.54
N LEU A 16 8.91 -12.66 -10.98
CA LEU A 16 8.01 -13.20 -9.96
C LEU A 16 7.14 -14.34 -10.52
N VAL A 17 6.57 -14.16 -11.72
CA VAL A 17 5.79 -15.20 -12.39
C VAL A 17 6.65 -16.44 -12.69
N ASN A 18 7.85 -16.26 -13.18
CA ASN A 18 8.77 -17.36 -13.44
C ASN A 18 9.11 -18.14 -12.15
N TYR A 19 9.36 -17.42 -11.06
CA TYR A 19 9.64 -18.02 -9.75
C TYR A 19 8.43 -18.79 -9.20
N LEU A 20 7.26 -18.17 -9.18
CA LEU A 20 6.04 -18.74 -8.60
C LEU A 20 5.45 -19.88 -9.45
N SER A 21 5.61 -19.84 -10.78
CA SER A 21 5.14 -20.90 -11.66
C SER A 21 5.81 -22.25 -11.38
N GLN A 22 7.08 -22.24 -10.97
CA GLN A 22 7.83 -23.43 -10.58
C GLN A 22 7.41 -23.99 -9.21
N ARG A 23 6.61 -23.23 -8.45
CA ARG A 23 6.15 -23.56 -7.08
C ARG A 23 4.63 -23.51 -6.96
N ARG A 24 3.92 -23.65 -8.09
CA ARG A 24 2.46 -23.46 -8.17
C ARG A 24 1.70 -24.32 -7.16
N ASP A 25 2.16 -25.55 -6.94
CA ASP A 25 1.52 -26.55 -6.03
C ASP A 25 1.66 -26.15 -4.55
N GLN A 26 2.56 -25.23 -4.23
CA GLN A 26 2.80 -24.70 -2.87
C GLN A 26 1.98 -23.44 -2.60
N LEU A 27 1.29 -22.90 -3.61
CA LEU A 27 0.45 -21.72 -3.49
C LEU A 27 -0.98 -22.12 -3.14
N ASP A 28 -1.64 -21.30 -2.34
CA ASP A 28 -3.08 -21.42 -2.11
C ASP A 28 -3.88 -21.15 -3.41
N GLU A 29 -5.15 -21.62 -3.45
CA GLU A 29 -6.00 -21.53 -4.65
C GLU A 29 -6.19 -20.08 -5.16
N ASP A 30 -6.30 -19.11 -4.23
CA ASP A 30 -6.46 -17.70 -4.60
C ASP A 30 -5.17 -17.16 -5.21
N SER A 31 -4.01 -17.52 -4.67
CA SER A 31 -2.69 -17.17 -5.19
C SER A 31 -2.43 -17.82 -6.55
N GLN A 32 -2.84 -19.07 -6.77
CA GLN A 32 -2.76 -19.71 -8.09
C GLN A 32 -3.60 -18.98 -9.14
N ARG A 33 -4.79 -18.52 -8.80
CA ARG A 33 -5.66 -17.70 -9.66
C ARG A 33 -5.02 -16.35 -9.98
N ARG A 34 -4.43 -15.71 -8.96
CA ARG A 34 -3.74 -14.41 -9.11
C ARG A 34 -2.48 -14.49 -9.94
N LEU A 35 -1.82 -15.63 -9.98
CA LEU A 35 -0.64 -15.82 -10.81
C LEU A 35 -0.91 -15.51 -12.29
N GLU A 36 -2.10 -15.80 -12.77
CA GLU A 36 -2.52 -15.54 -14.15
C GLU A 36 -3.09 -14.13 -14.36
N THR A 37 -3.75 -13.57 -13.34
CA THR A 37 -4.46 -12.29 -13.45
C THR A 37 -3.68 -11.10 -12.91
N ASN A 38 -3.17 -11.20 -11.69
CA ASN A 38 -2.42 -10.12 -11.03
C ASN A 38 -1.40 -10.69 -10.03
N PRO A 39 -0.24 -11.18 -10.51
CA PRO A 39 0.75 -11.85 -9.67
C PRO A 39 1.32 -10.98 -8.56
N LEU A 40 1.39 -9.67 -8.72
CA LEU A 40 1.86 -8.76 -7.67
C LEU A 40 0.98 -8.81 -6.41
N ARG A 41 -0.29 -9.14 -6.53
CA ARG A 41 -1.19 -9.29 -5.37
C ARG A 41 -0.94 -10.55 -4.55
N ILE A 42 -0.15 -11.47 -5.05
CA ILE A 42 0.27 -12.65 -4.27
C ILE A 42 1.18 -12.22 -3.13
N LEU A 43 1.96 -11.15 -3.30
CA LEU A 43 2.85 -10.60 -2.26
C LEU A 43 2.10 -10.20 -0.96
N ASP A 44 0.82 -9.87 -1.08
CA ASP A 44 -0.06 -9.51 0.05
C ASP A 44 -0.86 -10.73 0.59
N SER A 45 -0.51 -11.95 0.17
CA SER A 45 -1.17 -13.16 0.70
C SER A 45 -0.91 -13.29 2.19
N LYS A 46 -1.96 -13.67 2.94
CA LYS A 46 -1.88 -13.97 4.37
C LYS A 46 -1.82 -15.47 4.65
N ASN A 47 -1.85 -16.29 3.61
CA ASN A 47 -1.73 -17.73 3.74
C ASN A 47 -0.29 -18.10 4.13
N PRO A 48 -0.08 -18.86 5.22
CA PRO A 48 1.27 -19.18 5.72
C PRO A 48 2.14 -19.95 4.71
N ASP A 49 1.55 -20.86 3.95
CA ASP A 49 2.29 -21.67 2.96
C ASP A 49 2.78 -20.76 1.82
N THR A 50 1.90 -19.91 1.30
CA THR A 50 2.27 -18.91 0.29
C THR A 50 3.31 -17.92 0.84
N GLN A 51 3.20 -17.50 2.10
CA GLN A 51 4.21 -16.61 2.70
C GLN A 51 5.58 -17.28 2.76
N SER A 52 5.64 -18.55 3.11
CA SER A 52 6.91 -19.33 3.11
C SER A 52 7.55 -19.38 1.71
N VAL A 53 6.74 -19.52 0.67
CA VAL A 53 7.23 -19.45 -0.72
C VAL A 53 7.75 -18.06 -1.06
N LEU A 54 7.08 -17.02 -0.57
CA LEU A 54 7.46 -15.62 -0.82
C LEU A 54 8.72 -15.18 -0.06
N ASP A 55 9.14 -15.90 0.98
CA ASP A 55 10.36 -15.56 1.73
C ASP A 55 11.63 -15.67 0.86
N GLU A 56 11.62 -16.54 -0.14
CA GLU A 56 12.72 -16.73 -1.10
C GLU A 56 12.43 -16.09 -2.47
N ALA A 57 11.33 -15.38 -2.62
CA ALA A 57 10.96 -14.75 -3.89
C ALA A 57 11.87 -13.56 -4.21
N PRO A 58 12.08 -13.25 -5.49
CA PRO A 58 12.79 -12.03 -5.88
C PRO A 58 12.12 -10.79 -5.28
N LEU A 59 12.91 -9.82 -4.87
CA LEU A 59 12.42 -8.57 -4.31
C LEU A 59 12.21 -7.52 -5.40
N LEU A 60 11.16 -6.73 -5.28
CA LEU A 60 10.89 -5.64 -6.23
C LEU A 60 12.03 -4.62 -6.27
N GLN A 61 12.70 -4.37 -5.13
CA GLN A 61 13.83 -3.45 -5.03
C GLN A 61 14.99 -3.78 -5.98
N ASP A 62 15.20 -5.06 -6.32
CA ASP A 62 16.26 -5.50 -7.22
C ASP A 62 15.99 -5.12 -8.70
N TYR A 63 14.79 -4.66 -9.00
CA TYR A 63 14.31 -4.34 -10.34
C TYR A 63 14.03 -2.85 -10.56
N ILE A 64 14.19 -2.03 -9.52
CA ILE A 64 13.92 -0.60 -9.56
C ILE A 64 15.05 0.12 -10.27
N ASP A 65 14.74 1.12 -11.09
CA ASP A 65 15.72 1.98 -11.73
C ASP A 65 16.35 2.97 -10.73
N ALA A 66 17.48 3.56 -11.13
CA ALA A 66 18.23 4.48 -10.27
C ALA A 66 17.42 5.72 -9.89
N ASP A 67 16.54 6.21 -10.77
CA ASP A 67 15.74 7.41 -10.53
C ASP A 67 14.65 7.13 -9.47
N ALA A 68 13.98 5.96 -9.57
CA ALA A 68 12.99 5.55 -8.57
C ALA A 68 13.63 5.24 -7.21
N GLN A 69 14.85 4.69 -7.22
CA GLN A 69 15.61 4.48 -5.99
C GLN A 69 16.01 5.80 -5.35
N ALA A 70 16.53 6.76 -6.12
CA ALA A 70 16.93 8.08 -5.61
C ALA A 70 15.72 8.85 -5.02
N ASP A 71 14.57 8.81 -5.69
CA ASP A 71 13.32 9.39 -5.16
C ASP A 71 12.93 8.75 -3.81
N PHE A 72 13.12 7.44 -3.68
CA PHE A 72 12.77 6.73 -2.46
C PHE A 72 13.75 7.03 -1.32
N ASP A 73 15.04 7.06 -1.60
CA ASP A 73 16.06 7.42 -0.62
C ASP A 73 15.86 8.84 -0.10
N GLN A 74 15.54 9.79 -0.98
CA GLN A 74 15.21 11.17 -0.60
C GLN A 74 13.98 11.23 0.31
N LEU A 75 12.95 10.40 0.06
CA LEU A 75 11.79 10.31 0.95
C LEU A 75 12.18 9.81 2.34
N LEU A 76 13.03 8.78 2.43
CA LEU A 76 13.48 8.24 3.71
C LEU A 76 14.29 9.28 4.49
N ASP A 77 15.13 10.08 3.83
CA ASP A 77 15.85 11.20 4.42
C ASP A 77 14.90 12.27 4.98
N TYR A 78 13.82 12.60 4.25
CA TYR A 78 12.80 13.54 4.75
C TYR A 78 12.07 12.99 5.97
N LEU A 79 11.68 11.72 5.97
CA LEU A 79 11.04 11.09 7.13
C LEU A 79 11.97 11.10 8.35
N GLY A 80 13.26 10.82 8.15
CA GLY A 80 14.26 10.90 9.21
C GLY A 80 14.45 12.33 9.75
N THR A 81 14.45 13.33 8.88
CA THR A 81 14.58 14.75 9.26
C THR A 81 13.36 15.23 10.06
N LEU A 82 12.18 14.68 9.78
CA LEU A 82 10.93 15.02 10.45
C LEU A 82 10.64 14.14 11.68
N ASP A 83 11.55 13.26 12.06
CA ASP A 83 11.37 12.28 13.15
C ASP A 83 10.09 11.43 13.00
N ILE A 84 9.69 11.13 11.76
CA ILE A 84 8.54 10.25 11.49
C ILE A 84 9.04 8.80 11.45
N PRO A 85 8.63 7.95 12.41
CA PRO A 85 9.04 6.56 12.43
C PRO A 85 8.42 5.79 11.27
N TYR A 86 9.21 4.97 10.60
CA TYR A 86 8.75 4.14 9.49
C TYR A 86 9.45 2.77 9.49
N ALA A 87 8.81 1.82 8.83
CA ALA A 87 9.42 0.54 8.47
C ALA A 87 9.26 0.31 6.96
N VAL A 88 10.34 -0.05 6.29
CA VAL A 88 10.29 -0.42 4.88
C VAL A 88 9.76 -1.84 4.77
N ASN A 89 8.60 -2.00 4.12
CA ASN A 89 8.04 -3.31 3.81
C ASN A 89 8.20 -3.60 2.31
N PRO A 90 9.15 -4.45 1.90
CA PRO A 90 9.43 -4.73 0.49
C PRO A 90 8.26 -5.42 -0.23
N ARG A 91 7.34 -6.04 0.51
CA ARG A 91 6.15 -6.72 -0.04
C ARG A 91 4.92 -5.83 -0.10
N LEU A 92 5.00 -4.59 0.39
CA LEU A 92 3.86 -3.67 0.32
C LEU A 92 3.57 -3.32 -1.14
N VAL A 93 2.41 -3.75 -1.62
CA VAL A 93 1.82 -3.39 -2.91
C VAL A 93 0.43 -2.81 -2.68
N ARG A 94 -0.11 -2.09 -3.66
CA ARG A 94 -1.44 -1.51 -3.57
C ARG A 94 -2.41 -2.24 -4.50
N GLY A 95 -3.68 -2.22 -4.13
CA GLY A 95 -4.75 -2.91 -4.85
C GLY A 95 -5.15 -2.27 -6.18
N LEU A 96 -4.62 -1.10 -6.51
CA LEU A 96 -4.97 -0.33 -7.71
C LEU A 96 -3.73 -0.09 -8.57
N ASP A 97 -3.88 -0.25 -9.87
CA ASP A 97 -2.76 -0.29 -10.81
C ASP A 97 -2.21 1.10 -11.17
N TYR A 98 -2.93 2.16 -10.81
CA TYR A 98 -2.52 3.54 -11.09
C TYR A 98 -1.35 4.03 -10.23
N TYR A 99 -1.04 3.36 -9.12
CA TYR A 99 0.09 3.75 -8.28
C TYR A 99 1.42 3.51 -8.99
N ASN A 100 2.36 4.42 -8.73
CA ASN A 100 3.76 4.31 -9.14
C ASN A 100 4.68 4.88 -8.05
N LYS A 101 5.97 4.50 -8.12
CA LYS A 101 6.98 4.94 -7.16
C LYS A 101 6.55 4.68 -5.71
N THR A 102 6.43 5.68 -4.86
CA THR A 102 6.14 5.51 -3.43
C THR A 102 4.72 5.06 -3.14
N VAL A 103 4.59 4.06 -2.28
CA VAL A 103 3.34 3.62 -1.66
C VAL A 103 3.53 3.49 -0.15
N PHE A 104 2.49 3.77 0.62
CA PHE A 104 2.56 3.71 2.08
C PHE A 104 1.25 3.28 2.71
N GLU A 105 1.36 2.83 3.95
CA GLU A 105 0.24 2.54 4.84
C GLU A 105 0.57 3.03 6.25
N TRP A 106 -0.46 3.49 6.96
CA TRP A 106 -0.42 3.69 8.41
C TRP A 106 -1.13 2.50 9.05
N THR A 107 -0.39 1.79 9.86
CA THR A 107 -0.86 0.56 10.50
C THR A 107 -0.88 0.70 12.01
N THR A 108 -1.75 -0.07 12.67
CA THR A 108 -1.87 -0.13 14.12
C THR A 108 -1.97 -1.57 14.59
N GLY A 109 -1.42 -1.87 15.76
CA GLY A 109 -1.60 -3.15 16.44
C GLY A 109 -2.92 -3.29 17.21
N HIS A 110 -3.68 -2.20 17.37
CA HIS A 110 -4.89 -2.19 18.22
C HIS A 110 -6.17 -2.71 17.55
N LEU A 111 -6.16 -2.91 16.24
CA LEU A 111 -7.34 -3.34 15.47
C LEU A 111 -7.23 -4.76 14.89
N GLY A 112 -6.32 -5.59 15.43
CA GLY A 112 -6.15 -6.98 15.02
C GLY A 112 -5.84 -7.12 13.52
N ALA A 113 -6.62 -7.97 12.83
CA ALA A 113 -6.40 -8.23 11.38
C ALA A 113 -6.67 -7.02 10.48
N GLN A 114 -7.36 -5.99 10.97
CA GLN A 114 -7.65 -4.75 10.22
C GLN A 114 -6.67 -3.63 10.57
N SER A 115 -5.39 -3.92 10.57
CA SER A 115 -4.33 -3.04 11.03
C SER A 115 -4.17 -1.74 10.23
N THR A 116 -4.47 -1.73 8.94
CA THR A 116 -4.29 -0.55 8.07
C THR A 116 -5.44 0.45 8.27
N VAL A 117 -5.15 1.64 8.78
CA VAL A 117 -6.12 2.73 8.98
C VAL A 117 -6.09 3.77 7.87
N CYS A 118 -4.94 3.96 7.24
CA CYS A 118 -4.74 4.89 6.14
C CYS A 118 -3.77 4.28 5.13
N GLY A 119 -3.97 4.55 3.87
CA GLY A 119 -3.06 4.10 2.83
C GLY A 119 -3.13 4.95 1.59
N GLY A 120 -2.00 5.07 0.91
CA GLY A 120 -1.87 5.92 -0.26
C GLY A 120 -0.59 5.68 -1.02
N GLY A 121 -0.25 6.65 -1.85
CA GLY A 121 0.95 6.61 -2.67
C GLY A 121 0.95 7.65 -3.76
N ARG A 122 1.93 7.57 -4.62
CA ARG A 122 2.10 8.41 -5.80
C ARG A 122 1.41 7.79 -7.01
N TYR A 123 0.82 8.62 -7.87
CA TYR A 123 0.08 8.17 -9.06
C TYR A 123 0.18 9.19 -10.21
N ASP A 124 1.40 9.41 -10.69
CA ASP A 124 1.75 10.47 -11.65
C ASP A 124 1.08 10.33 -13.03
N THR A 125 0.71 9.10 -13.41
CA THR A 125 0.10 8.81 -14.71
C THR A 125 -1.44 8.84 -14.71
N LEU A 126 -2.06 9.02 -13.55
CA LEU A 126 -3.52 8.95 -13.44
C LEU A 126 -4.22 10.05 -14.25
N VAL A 127 -3.71 11.28 -14.18
CA VAL A 127 -4.27 12.41 -14.93
C VAL A 127 -4.16 12.19 -16.44
N GLU A 128 -3.06 11.63 -16.90
CA GLU A 128 -2.84 11.27 -18.30
C GLU A 128 -3.83 10.20 -18.76
N THR A 129 -4.11 9.20 -17.93
CA THR A 129 -5.11 8.14 -18.22
C THR A 129 -6.51 8.71 -18.49
N PHE A 130 -6.84 9.87 -17.90
CA PHE A 130 -8.09 10.59 -18.16
C PHE A 130 -7.97 11.67 -19.25
N GLY A 131 -6.91 11.65 -20.07
CA GLY A 131 -6.73 12.56 -21.20
C GLY A 131 -6.09 13.90 -20.83
N GLY A 132 -5.59 14.06 -19.61
CA GLY A 132 -4.85 15.24 -19.18
C GLY A 132 -3.36 15.16 -19.54
N LYS A 133 -2.59 16.13 -19.06
CA LYS A 133 -1.13 16.09 -19.16
C LYS A 133 -0.53 15.21 -18.05
N VAL A 134 0.65 14.64 -18.27
CA VAL A 134 1.44 13.99 -17.22
C VAL A 134 1.60 14.97 -16.05
N THR A 135 1.05 14.60 -14.90
CA THR A 135 0.99 15.46 -13.72
C THR A 135 1.35 14.65 -12.49
N PRO A 136 2.52 14.91 -11.87
CA PRO A 136 2.85 14.25 -10.61
C PRO A 136 1.77 14.48 -9.56
N ALA A 137 1.31 13.39 -8.97
CA ALA A 137 0.26 13.44 -7.96
C ALA A 137 0.48 12.39 -6.88
N ALA A 138 0.09 12.71 -5.66
CA ALA A 138 0.07 11.81 -4.53
C ALA A 138 -1.18 12.03 -3.70
N GLY A 139 -1.64 11.00 -3.03
CA GLY A 139 -2.80 11.10 -2.15
C GLY A 139 -2.95 9.86 -1.29
N PHE A 140 -3.95 9.92 -0.44
CA PHE A 140 -4.26 8.84 0.49
C PHE A 140 -5.77 8.79 0.78
N ALA A 141 -6.17 7.64 1.31
CA ALA A 141 -7.51 7.45 1.86
C ALA A 141 -7.42 6.95 3.31
N VAL A 142 -8.35 7.41 4.14
CA VAL A 142 -8.47 7.02 5.55
C VAL A 142 -9.79 6.28 5.73
N GLY A 143 -9.75 5.13 6.42
CA GLY A 143 -10.96 4.44 6.86
C GLY A 143 -11.54 5.13 8.10
N LEU A 144 -12.60 5.92 7.94
CA LEU A 144 -13.20 6.68 9.05
C LEU A 144 -13.67 5.76 10.18
N GLU A 145 -14.29 4.64 9.84
CA GLU A 145 -14.73 3.64 10.82
C GLU A 145 -13.54 3.04 11.58
N ARG A 146 -12.43 2.73 10.87
CA ARG A 146 -11.21 2.22 11.49
C ARG A 146 -10.54 3.25 12.39
N LEU A 147 -10.53 4.51 11.97
CA LEU A 147 -10.01 5.61 12.79
C LEU A 147 -10.85 5.78 14.06
N THR A 148 -12.18 5.73 13.95
CA THR A 148 -13.08 5.80 15.09
C THR A 148 -12.86 4.62 16.06
N LEU A 149 -12.75 3.41 15.53
CA LEU A 149 -12.45 2.23 16.34
C LEU A 149 -11.06 2.32 17.03
N LEU A 150 -10.08 2.87 16.34
CA LEU A 150 -8.76 3.11 16.92
C LEU A 150 -8.81 4.14 18.06
N MET A 151 -9.56 5.24 17.87
CA MET A 151 -9.76 6.23 18.93
C MET A 151 -10.42 5.60 20.16
N GLN A 152 -11.44 4.75 19.96
CA GLN A 152 -12.07 4.01 21.05
C GLN A 152 -11.10 3.04 21.76
N ALA A 153 -10.29 2.30 20.98
CA ALA A 153 -9.31 1.37 21.53
C ALA A 153 -8.18 2.06 22.32
N LEU A 154 -7.94 3.35 22.05
CA LEU A 154 -6.94 4.18 22.72
C LEU A 154 -7.55 5.11 23.78
N ASP A 155 -8.84 5.00 24.08
CA ASP A 155 -9.58 5.88 25.00
C ASP A 155 -9.45 7.37 24.65
N ILE A 156 -9.28 7.68 23.33
CA ILE A 156 -9.19 9.05 22.85
C ILE A 156 -10.60 9.64 22.74
N THR A 157 -10.93 10.59 23.59
CA THR A 157 -12.18 11.34 23.53
C THR A 157 -11.95 12.73 22.96
N VAL A 158 -12.73 13.10 21.95
CA VAL A 158 -12.76 14.47 21.41
C VAL A 158 -13.91 15.19 22.07
N SER A 159 -13.61 16.12 22.96
CA SER A 159 -14.62 17.04 23.50
C SER A 159 -14.86 18.13 22.46
N THR A 160 -15.94 18.04 21.74
CA THR A 160 -16.43 19.15 20.93
C THR A 160 -17.49 19.87 21.75
N PRO A 161 -17.23 21.08 22.28
CA PRO A 161 -18.31 21.90 22.77
C PRO A 161 -19.28 22.18 21.61
N ALA A 162 -20.55 21.92 21.82
CA ALA A 162 -21.56 22.23 20.82
C ALA A 162 -21.72 23.76 20.75
N ASP A 163 -21.19 24.36 19.69
CA ASP A 163 -21.34 25.82 19.47
C ASP A 163 -22.72 26.19 18.94
N LEU A 164 -23.52 25.20 18.52
CA LEU A 164 -24.86 25.39 17.99
C LEU A 164 -25.80 24.25 18.39
N TYR A 165 -26.87 24.55 19.07
CA TYR A 165 -28.00 23.65 19.29
C TYR A 165 -29.09 23.92 18.26
N LEU A 166 -29.30 23.00 17.34
CA LEU A 166 -30.46 23.02 16.44
C LEU A 166 -31.59 22.19 17.06
N SER A 167 -32.62 22.84 17.58
CA SER A 167 -33.84 22.16 17.99
C SER A 167 -34.86 22.21 16.86
N LEU A 168 -35.19 21.05 16.29
CA LEU A 168 -36.34 20.91 15.41
C LEU A 168 -37.59 20.84 16.26
N ILE A 169 -38.27 21.96 16.37
CA ILE A 169 -39.63 22.02 16.95
C ILE A 169 -40.56 21.51 15.87
N HIS A 170 -41.27 20.43 16.14
CA HIS A 170 -42.37 19.99 15.30
C HIS A 170 -43.51 21.00 15.45
N ILE A 171 -43.83 21.65 14.36
CA ILE A 171 -45.03 22.48 14.23
C ILE A 171 -46.15 21.54 13.78
#